data_f53b9a0538ec97b23aa7b2d7fdce4ed9
#
_entry.id   f53b9a0538ec97b23aa7b2d7fdce4ed9
#
_cell.length_a   1.000
_cell.length_b   1.000
_cell.length_c   1.000
_cell.angle_alpha   90.00
_cell.angle_beta   90.00
_cell.angle_gamma   90.00
#
_symmetry.space_group_name_H-M   'P 1'
#
loop_
_entity.id
_entity.type
_entity.pdbx_description
1 polymer ?
#
loop_
_entity_poly.entity_id
_entity_poly.type
_entity_poly.pdbx_seq_one_letter_code
_entity_poly.pdbx_strand_id
1 'polypeptide(L)'
;MKAKIAVLQGDGIGPEIMEQGVAVMQAICKKFGHEFSYEYAICGADAIDKVGDPFPEETFKVCMDADAVLFASVGDPKFDNNPNAKVRPEQGLLAMRKKLGLFANIRPVETFDCLVHKSPLKEELVKGADFICIRELTGGMYFGEKKEGDDVAYDTNYYTRKEVERILKVAYEYARKRRKHLTVVDKANVLASSRLWRKIAQEMAPQYPDVTTDFMYVDNAAMRMIQEPKFFDVMVTENTFGDILTDEGSCITGSMGLLPSASTGEHTPVFEPIHGSWPQAKGLNIANPLAQILSVAMLFEYFDLKEEGTLIRKAVNASLDANVRTPEIQVEGGAKYGTKEVGAWIVSYIEKA
;
A
#
# COMPACT_ATOMS: atom_id res chain seq x y z
N MET A 1 -19.14 -15.36 -6.11
CA MET A 1 -18.81 -14.21 -6.98
C MET A 1 -17.95 -14.68 -8.15
N LYS A 2 -18.04 -14.00 -9.33
CA LYS A 2 -17.07 -14.15 -10.41
C LYS A 2 -16.31 -12.86 -10.57
N ALA A 3 -14.99 -12.92 -10.78
CA ALA A 3 -14.15 -11.75 -11.01
C ALA A 3 -12.94 -12.10 -11.89
N LYS A 4 -12.45 -11.10 -12.63
CA LYS A 4 -11.23 -11.16 -13.41
C LYS A 4 -10.15 -10.34 -12.70
N ILE A 5 -9.03 -10.95 -12.39
CA ILE A 5 -7.91 -10.32 -11.69
C ILE A 5 -6.73 -10.18 -12.64
N ALA A 6 -6.28 -8.96 -12.87
CA ALA A 6 -5.01 -8.71 -13.53
C ALA A 6 -3.88 -8.94 -12.53
N VAL A 7 -2.87 -9.72 -12.91
CA VAL A 7 -1.74 -10.08 -12.03
C VAL A 7 -0.45 -9.51 -12.61
N LEU A 8 0.12 -8.54 -11.90
CA LEU A 8 1.36 -7.87 -12.27
C LEU A 8 2.46 -8.25 -11.26
N GLN A 9 3.31 -9.20 -11.64
CA GLN A 9 4.36 -9.72 -10.74
C GLN A 9 5.49 -8.72 -10.51
N GLY A 10 5.77 -7.85 -11.49
CA GLY A 10 6.84 -6.85 -11.40
C GLY A 10 8.23 -7.45 -11.28
N ASP A 11 9.07 -6.81 -10.45
CA ASP A 11 10.50 -7.00 -10.38
C ASP A 11 10.96 -7.65 -9.05
N GLY A 12 12.20 -8.06 -9.00
CA GLY A 12 12.88 -8.50 -7.78
C GLY A 12 12.19 -9.69 -7.10
N ILE A 13 11.76 -9.49 -5.84
CA ILE A 13 10.99 -10.48 -5.06
C ILE A 13 9.52 -10.58 -5.49
N GLY A 14 9.06 -9.69 -6.37
CA GLY A 14 7.66 -9.60 -6.80
C GLY A 14 7.06 -10.94 -7.22
N PRO A 15 7.69 -11.72 -8.13
CA PRO A 15 7.16 -13.03 -8.55
C PRO A 15 7.00 -14.01 -7.38
N GLU A 16 7.93 -14.03 -6.41
CA GLU A 16 7.91 -14.97 -5.29
C GLU A 16 6.76 -14.67 -4.32
N ILE A 17 6.57 -13.40 -3.96
CA ILE A 17 5.47 -13.00 -3.06
C ILE A 17 4.10 -13.08 -3.76
N MET A 18 4.04 -12.76 -5.05
CA MET A 18 2.83 -12.88 -5.86
C MET A 18 2.32 -14.31 -5.93
N GLU A 19 3.22 -15.29 -6.10
CA GLU A 19 2.85 -16.71 -6.08
C GLU A 19 2.08 -17.06 -4.79
N GLN A 20 2.52 -16.53 -3.64
CA GLN A 20 1.86 -16.78 -2.35
C GLN A 20 0.51 -16.03 -2.24
N GLY A 21 0.45 -14.78 -2.71
CA GLY A 21 -0.80 -14.02 -2.76
C GLY A 21 -1.87 -14.70 -3.61
N VAL A 22 -1.51 -15.15 -4.81
CA VAL A 22 -2.43 -15.87 -5.72
C VAL A 22 -2.86 -17.21 -5.12
N ALA A 23 -1.94 -17.97 -4.50
CA ALA A 23 -2.27 -19.23 -3.85
C ALA A 23 -3.30 -19.05 -2.71
N VAL A 24 -3.14 -18.02 -1.89
CA VAL A 24 -4.11 -17.66 -0.84
C VAL A 24 -5.45 -17.26 -1.45
N MET A 25 -5.46 -16.44 -2.50
CA MET A 25 -6.69 -16.06 -3.20
C MET A 25 -7.44 -17.27 -3.75
N GLN A 26 -6.72 -18.22 -4.36
CA GLN A 26 -7.28 -19.46 -4.88
C GLN A 26 -7.87 -20.35 -3.76
N ALA A 27 -7.20 -20.45 -2.62
CA ALA A 27 -7.69 -21.20 -1.46
C ALA A 27 -9.00 -20.61 -0.92
N ILE A 28 -9.09 -19.30 -0.80
CA ILE A 28 -10.32 -18.58 -0.42
C ILE A 28 -11.42 -18.83 -1.45
N CYS A 29 -11.13 -18.64 -2.75
CA CYS A 29 -12.11 -18.86 -3.80
C CYS A 29 -12.68 -20.28 -3.78
N LYS A 30 -11.83 -21.30 -3.61
CA LYS A 30 -12.24 -22.70 -3.48
C LYS A 30 -13.13 -22.92 -2.28
N LYS A 31 -12.77 -22.33 -1.13
CA LYS A 31 -13.53 -22.52 0.13
C LYS A 31 -14.91 -21.87 0.09
N PHE A 32 -15.03 -20.67 -0.45
CA PHE A 32 -16.27 -19.90 -0.49
C PHE A 32 -17.06 -20.03 -1.80
N GLY A 33 -16.56 -20.80 -2.77
CA GLY A 33 -17.25 -21.05 -4.03
C GLY A 33 -17.20 -19.85 -4.99
N HIS A 34 -16.10 -19.09 -5.01
CA HIS A 34 -15.90 -18.01 -5.98
C HIS A 34 -15.18 -18.53 -7.23
N GLU A 35 -15.42 -17.86 -8.35
CA GLU A 35 -14.81 -18.17 -9.65
C GLU A 35 -13.99 -16.98 -10.11
N PHE A 36 -12.71 -16.88 -9.69
CA PHE A 36 -11.81 -15.83 -10.12
C PHE A 36 -10.91 -16.34 -11.26
N SER A 37 -10.81 -15.55 -12.33
CA SER A 37 -9.85 -15.76 -13.41
C SER A 37 -8.66 -14.83 -13.27
N TYR A 38 -7.49 -15.27 -13.71
CA TYR A 38 -6.23 -14.56 -13.55
C TYR A 38 -5.59 -14.30 -14.90
N GLU A 39 -5.33 -13.03 -15.21
CA GLU A 39 -4.63 -12.63 -16.43
C GLU A 39 -3.32 -11.95 -16.07
N TYR A 40 -2.20 -12.55 -16.51
CA TYR A 40 -0.85 -12.07 -16.20
C TYR A 40 -0.37 -11.09 -17.26
N ALA A 41 0.23 -9.97 -16.82
CA ALA A 41 0.84 -9.00 -17.70
C ALA A 41 2.18 -8.50 -17.14
N ILE A 42 3.06 -8.02 -18.03
CA ILE A 42 4.39 -7.55 -17.68
C ILE A 42 4.38 -6.08 -17.26
N CYS A 43 5.22 -5.70 -16.30
CA CYS A 43 5.43 -4.31 -15.90
C CYS A 43 6.83 -4.13 -15.30
N GLY A 44 7.24 -2.89 -15.07
CA GLY A 44 8.51 -2.57 -14.42
C GLY A 44 9.74 -2.83 -15.30
N ALA A 45 10.82 -3.27 -14.68
CA ALA A 45 12.10 -3.56 -15.34
C ALA A 45 11.99 -4.70 -16.36
N ASP A 46 11.23 -5.75 -16.04
CA ASP A 46 10.96 -6.86 -16.95
C ASP A 46 10.29 -6.39 -18.27
N ALA A 47 9.35 -5.45 -18.16
CA ALA A 47 8.70 -4.88 -19.33
C ALA A 47 9.65 -3.97 -20.13
N ILE A 48 10.47 -3.17 -19.47
CA ILE A 48 11.50 -2.34 -20.16
C ILE A 48 12.45 -3.25 -20.95
N ASP A 49 12.93 -4.33 -20.35
CA ASP A 49 13.85 -5.26 -21.00
C ASP A 49 13.24 -5.94 -22.25
N LYS A 50 11.94 -6.26 -22.20
CA LYS A 50 11.24 -6.98 -23.28
C LYS A 50 10.74 -6.06 -24.40
N VAL A 51 10.20 -4.90 -24.04
CA VAL A 51 9.48 -4.02 -25.00
C VAL A 51 9.86 -2.55 -24.91
N GLY A 52 10.75 -2.16 -24.00
CA GLY A 52 11.24 -0.79 -23.86
C GLY A 52 10.29 0.17 -23.11
N ASP A 53 9.19 -0.33 -22.57
CA ASP A 53 8.16 0.45 -21.86
C ASP A 53 7.88 -0.20 -20.50
N PRO A 54 7.95 0.53 -19.36
CA PRO A 54 7.69 -0.02 -18.03
C PRO A 54 6.21 -0.34 -17.77
N PHE A 55 5.28 0.19 -18.57
CA PHE A 55 3.84 -0.08 -18.49
C PHE A 55 3.21 -0.11 -19.88
N PRO A 56 3.41 -1.19 -20.65
CA PRO A 56 2.96 -1.32 -22.02
C PRO A 56 1.44 -1.15 -22.18
N GLU A 57 1.01 -0.76 -23.36
CA GLU A 57 -0.41 -0.56 -23.68
C GLU A 57 -1.23 -1.86 -23.53
N GLU A 58 -0.62 -3.02 -23.82
CA GLU A 58 -1.23 -4.34 -23.60
C GLU A 58 -1.50 -4.58 -22.11
N THR A 59 -0.54 -4.24 -21.24
CA THR A 59 -0.71 -4.33 -19.78
C THR A 59 -1.81 -3.40 -19.30
N PHE A 60 -1.86 -2.16 -19.83
CA PHE A 60 -2.94 -1.23 -19.52
C PHE A 60 -4.31 -1.79 -19.87
N LYS A 61 -4.47 -2.41 -21.06
CA LYS A 61 -5.73 -3.05 -21.45
C LYS A 61 -6.11 -4.18 -20.52
N VAL A 62 -5.17 -5.04 -20.15
CA VAL A 62 -5.42 -6.12 -19.17
C VAL A 62 -5.91 -5.57 -17.84
N CYS A 63 -5.30 -4.47 -17.34
CA CYS A 63 -5.75 -3.81 -16.13
C CYS A 63 -7.16 -3.22 -16.25
N MET A 64 -7.47 -2.56 -17.37
CA MET A 64 -8.79 -1.94 -17.60
C MET A 64 -9.92 -2.96 -17.76
N ASP A 65 -9.61 -4.15 -18.29
CA ASP A 65 -10.58 -5.24 -18.51
C ASP A 65 -10.78 -6.10 -17.24
N ALA A 66 -10.00 -5.87 -16.19
CA ALA A 66 -10.10 -6.60 -14.94
C ALA A 66 -11.00 -5.90 -13.91
N ASP A 67 -11.54 -6.65 -12.96
CA ASP A 67 -12.28 -6.13 -11.81
C ASP A 67 -11.35 -5.59 -10.72
N ALA A 68 -10.13 -6.14 -10.64
CA ALA A 68 -9.06 -5.66 -9.76
C ALA A 68 -7.68 -6.04 -10.32
N VAL A 69 -6.68 -5.25 -9.93
CA VAL A 69 -5.26 -5.55 -10.19
C VAL A 69 -4.61 -6.00 -8.89
N LEU A 70 -3.97 -7.17 -8.90
CA LEU A 70 -3.04 -7.58 -7.87
C LEU A 70 -1.62 -7.31 -8.39
N PHE A 71 -0.92 -6.40 -7.74
CA PHE A 71 0.42 -5.95 -8.12
C PHE A 71 1.41 -6.27 -7.00
N ALA A 72 2.66 -6.59 -7.34
CA ALA A 72 3.69 -6.82 -6.31
C ALA A 72 4.59 -5.60 -6.13
N SER A 73 5.63 -5.49 -6.94
CA SER A 73 6.61 -4.40 -6.77
C SER A 73 7.39 -4.14 -8.05
N VAL A 74 7.91 -2.93 -8.22
CA VAL A 74 8.81 -2.58 -9.33
C VAL A 74 10.08 -1.93 -8.82
N GLY A 75 11.11 -1.95 -9.64
CA GLY A 75 12.41 -1.34 -9.40
C GLY A 75 13.55 -2.31 -9.66
N ASP A 76 14.62 -1.80 -10.32
CA ASP A 76 15.87 -2.54 -10.52
C ASP A 76 17.04 -1.54 -10.53
N PRO A 77 18.05 -1.69 -9.63
CA PRO A 77 19.18 -0.78 -9.51
C PRO A 77 19.96 -0.52 -10.80
N LYS A 78 19.84 -1.40 -11.79
CA LYS A 78 20.47 -1.21 -13.11
C LYS A 78 19.96 0.04 -13.85
N PHE A 79 18.75 0.52 -13.50
CA PHE A 79 18.20 1.75 -14.06
C PHE A 79 18.54 2.98 -13.23
N ASP A 80 18.70 2.85 -11.91
CA ASP A 80 18.99 3.97 -10.99
C ASP A 80 20.36 4.57 -11.24
N ASN A 81 21.36 3.71 -11.45
CA ASN A 81 22.75 4.08 -11.63
C ASN A 81 23.12 4.31 -13.11
N ASN A 82 22.15 4.28 -14.02
CA ASN A 82 22.39 4.48 -15.44
C ASN A 82 21.96 5.89 -15.89
N PRO A 83 22.88 6.85 -16.07
CA PRO A 83 22.53 8.20 -16.52
C PRO A 83 21.93 8.23 -17.93
N ASN A 84 22.10 7.15 -18.72
CA ASN A 84 21.54 7.01 -20.06
C ASN A 84 20.21 6.27 -20.10
N ALA A 85 19.65 5.87 -18.94
CA ALA A 85 18.36 5.23 -18.89
C ALA A 85 17.27 6.19 -19.37
N LYS A 86 16.63 5.88 -20.49
CA LYS A 86 15.56 6.69 -21.07
C LYS A 86 14.26 6.60 -20.26
N VAL A 87 14.05 5.47 -19.61
CA VAL A 87 12.87 5.17 -18.78
C VAL A 87 13.29 4.38 -17.56
N ARG A 88 12.50 4.50 -16.47
CA ARG A 88 12.71 3.79 -15.21
C ARG A 88 11.46 2.99 -14.83
N PRO A 89 11.59 1.87 -14.09
CA PRO A 89 10.46 1.05 -13.64
C PRO A 89 9.37 1.85 -12.90
N GLU A 90 9.77 2.80 -12.05
CA GLU A 90 8.89 3.65 -11.24
C GLU A 90 7.98 4.55 -12.11
N GLN A 91 8.44 4.94 -13.29
CA GLN A 91 7.62 5.69 -14.26
C GLN A 91 6.43 4.84 -14.74
N GLY A 92 6.58 3.51 -14.81
CA GLY A 92 5.49 2.59 -15.10
C GLY A 92 4.42 2.60 -14.02
N LEU A 93 4.82 2.60 -12.75
CA LEU A 93 3.90 2.70 -11.61
C LEU A 93 3.13 4.03 -11.61
N LEU A 94 3.82 5.15 -11.84
CA LEU A 94 3.17 6.46 -11.97
C LEU A 94 2.21 6.52 -13.17
N ALA A 95 2.60 5.93 -14.31
CA ALA A 95 1.75 5.84 -15.49
C ALA A 95 0.49 5.00 -15.21
N MET A 96 0.62 3.84 -14.54
CA MET A 96 -0.50 3.00 -14.11
C MET A 96 -1.47 3.79 -13.22
N ARG A 97 -0.96 4.44 -12.18
CA ARG A 97 -1.78 5.25 -11.25
C ARG A 97 -2.55 6.35 -11.99
N LYS A 98 -1.89 7.04 -12.91
CA LYS A 98 -2.50 8.11 -13.72
C LYS A 98 -3.53 7.56 -14.71
N LYS A 99 -3.18 6.54 -15.50
CA LYS A 99 -4.07 5.96 -16.52
C LYS A 99 -5.31 5.29 -15.92
N LEU A 100 -5.19 4.66 -14.75
CA LEU A 100 -6.32 4.07 -14.02
C LEU A 100 -7.04 5.08 -13.09
N GLY A 101 -6.59 6.34 -13.03
CA GLY A 101 -7.21 7.38 -12.21
C GLY A 101 -7.20 7.06 -10.71
N LEU A 102 -6.16 6.41 -10.21
CA LEU A 102 -6.03 5.95 -8.83
C LEU A 102 -5.62 7.10 -7.92
N PHE A 103 -6.58 7.83 -7.38
CA PHE A 103 -6.30 9.03 -6.58
C PHE A 103 -6.20 8.79 -5.07
N ALA A 104 -6.75 7.69 -4.56
CA ALA A 104 -6.75 7.38 -3.14
C ALA A 104 -5.93 6.12 -2.86
N ASN A 105 -4.83 6.26 -2.13
CA ASN A 105 -4.04 5.15 -1.65
C ASN A 105 -4.29 4.95 -0.15
N ILE A 106 -4.82 3.80 0.19
CA ILE A 106 -5.22 3.39 1.54
C ILE A 106 -4.11 2.51 2.11
N ARG A 107 -3.44 2.97 3.16
CA ARG A 107 -2.32 2.30 3.82
C ARG A 107 -2.63 2.06 5.30
N PRO A 108 -3.13 0.89 5.69
CA PRO A 108 -3.30 0.54 7.10
C PRO A 108 -1.93 0.30 7.76
N VAL A 109 -1.80 0.80 8.99
CA VAL A 109 -0.67 0.57 9.88
C VAL A 109 -1.21 -0.09 11.14
N GLU A 110 -0.95 -1.37 11.29
CA GLU A 110 -1.44 -2.18 12.41
C GLU A 110 -0.27 -2.96 13.02
N THR A 111 -0.17 -2.94 14.35
CA THR A 111 0.84 -3.73 15.07
C THR A 111 0.31 -5.09 15.46
N PHE A 112 1.14 -6.10 15.29
CA PHE A 112 0.86 -7.46 15.72
C PHE A 112 1.47 -7.70 17.12
N ASP A 113 0.67 -8.09 18.10
CA ASP A 113 1.12 -8.26 19.49
C ASP A 113 2.37 -9.13 19.63
N CYS A 114 2.46 -10.20 18.83
CA CYS A 114 3.61 -11.10 18.83
C CYS A 114 4.87 -10.53 18.13
N LEU A 115 4.78 -9.35 17.52
CA LEU A 115 5.88 -8.67 16.82
C LEU A 115 6.26 -7.30 17.40
N VAL A 116 5.61 -6.84 18.48
CA VAL A 116 5.91 -5.52 19.08
C VAL A 116 7.39 -5.35 19.45
N HIS A 117 8.06 -6.45 19.81
CA HIS A 117 9.50 -6.47 20.09
C HIS A 117 10.41 -6.21 18.87
N LYS A 118 9.87 -6.24 17.65
CA LYS A 118 10.57 -5.89 16.40
C LYS A 118 10.53 -4.40 16.10
N SER A 119 9.60 -3.67 16.69
CA SER A 119 9.56 -2.22 16.60
C SER A 119 10.82 -1.61 17.25
N PRO A 120 11.41 -0.54 16.70
CA PRO A 120 12.47 0.21 17.36
C PRO A 120 11.95 1.06 18.54
N LEU A 121 10.63 1.15 18.67
CA LEU A 121 9.98 1.91 19.74
C LEU A 121 9.64 1.00 20.92
N LYS A 122 9.39 1.61 22.08
CA LYS A 122 8.99 0.88 23.27
C LYS A 122 7.64 0.20 23.08
N GLU A 123 7.50 -1.01 23.60
CA GLU A 123 6.30 -1.85 23.44
C GLU A 123 5.02 -1.11 23.91
N GLU A 124 5.06 -0.39 25.03
CA GLU A 124 3.91 0.35 25.56
C GLU A 124 3.38 1.44 24.61
N LEU A 125 4.23 1.96 23.72
CA LEU A 125 3.84 2.95 22.73
C LEU A 125 3.14 2.31 21.53
N VAL A 126 3.69 1.21 21.02
CA VAL A 126 3.27 0.63 19.74
C VAL A 126 2.19 -0.45 19.87
N LYS A 127 2.12 -1.15 21.01
CA LYS A 127 1.14 -2.20 21.23
C LYS A 127 -0.29 -1.69 21.05
N GLY A 128 -1.03 -2.29 20.11
CA GLY A 128 -2.39 -1.89 19.77
C GLY A 128 -2.47 -0.60 18.95
N ALA A 129 -1.37 -0.17 18.29
CA ALA A 129 -1.46 0.87 17.27
C ALA A 129 -2.19 0.30 16.04
N ASP A 130 -3.24 1.00 15.63
CA ASP A 130 -4.10 0.66 14.50
C ASP A 130 -4.66 1.95 13.91
N PHE A 131 -4.12 2.39 12.79
CA PHE A 131 -4.61 3.55 12.05
C PHE A 131 -4.48 3.35 10.55
N ILE A 132 -5.16 4.19 9.78
CA ILE A 132 -5.08 4.18 8.32
C ILE A 132 -4.58 5.54 7.85
N CYS A 133 -3.55 5.54 6.99
CA CYS A 133 -3.17 6.71 6.22
C CYS A 133 -3.83 6.66 4.84
N ILE A 134 -4.57 7.70 4.50
CA ILE A 134 -5.15 7.93 3.18
C ILE A 134 -4.32 9.00 2.49
N ARG A 135 -3.52 8.55 1.52
CA ARG A 135 -2.60 9.37 0.72
C ARG A 135 -3.29 9.74 -0.59
N GLU A 136 -3.36 11.02 -0.92
CA GLU A 136 -3.66 11.45 -2.28
C GLU A 136 -2.53 10.98 -3.21
N LEU A 137 -2.84 10.42 -4.38
CA LEU A 137 -1.86 9.64 -5.14
C LEU A 137 -1.54 10.19 -6.52
N THR A 138 -2.31 11.16 -7.04
CA THR A 138 -2.21 11.63 -8.45
C THR A 138 -1.98 13.12 -8.61
N GLY A 139 -1.78 13.84 -7.50
CA GLY A 139 -1.47 15.26 -7.47
C GLY A 139 -0.09 15.57 -6.85
N GLY A 140 0.11 16.83 -6.54
CA GLY A 140 1.29 17.33 -5.85
C GLY A 140 2.58 17.34 -6.68
N MET A 141 3.72 17.30 -5.99
CA MET A 141 5.04 17.42 -6.62
C MET A 141 5.37 16.26 -7.59
N TYR A 142 4.81 15.06 -7.35
CA TYR A 142 5.12 13.91 -8.20
C TYR A 142 4.48 14.01 -9.59
N PHE A 143 3.42 14.79 -9.74
CA PHE A 143 2.68 14.96 -10.99
C PHE A 143 2.65 16.41 -11.50
N GLY A 144 3.17 17.37 -10.75
CA GLY A 144 3.28 18.77 -11.11
C GLY A 144 4.30 19.03 -12.21
N GLU A 145 4.34 20.29 -12.67
CA GLU A 145 5.36 20.74 -13.61
C GLU A 145 6.74 20.59 -12.98
N LYS A 146 7.70 20.11 -13.77
CA LYS A 146 9.07 19.85 -13.35
C LYS A 146 10.06 20.51 -14.30
N LYS A 147 11.18 20.90 -13.75
CA LYS A 147 12.34 21.30 -14.52
C LYS A 147 13.60 20.68 -13.92
N GLU A 148 14.34 19.97 -14.74
CA GLU A 148 15.69 19.50 -14.42
C GLU A 148 16.72 20.38 -15.13
N GLY A 149 17.84 20.66 -14.48
CA GLY A 149 18.95 21.45 -15.05
C GLY A 149 20.09 21.56 -14.06
N ASP A 150 21.28 21.89 -14.59
CA ASP A 150 22.52 21.94 -13.80
C ASP A 150 22.53 23.09 -12.78
N ASP A 151 21.90 24.22 -13.09
CA ASP A 151 21.87 25.40 -12.23
C ASP A 151 20.55 25.60 -11.50
N VAL A 152 19.45 25.14 -12.09
CA VAL A 152 18.09 25.34 -11.55
C VAL A 152 17.23 24.11 -11.80
N ALA A 153 16.71 23.54 -10.73
CA ALA A 153 15.70 22.47 -10.79
C ALA A 153 14.51 22.83 -9.88
N TYR A 154 13.29 22.44 -10.30
CA TYR A 154 12.10 22.60 -9.45
C TYR A 154 11.04 21.54 -9.74
N ASP A 155 10.23 21.26 -8.72
CA ASP A 155 9.00 20.47 -8.78
C ASP A 155 7.84 21.31 -8.22
N THR A 156 6.73 21.37 -8.95
CA THR A 156 5.57 22.18 -8.55
C THR A 156 4.59 21.35 -7.72
N ASN A 157 4.36 21.75 -6.47
CA ASN A 157 3.31 21.16 -5.64
C ASN A 157 1.95 21.81 -5.96
N TYR A 158 1.18 21.17 -6.84
CA TYR A 158 -0.07 21.71 -7.37
C TYR A 158 -1.25 20.81 -6.99
N TYR A 159 -2.34 21.43 -6.50
CA TYR A 159 -3.62 20.78 -6.19
C TYR A 159 -4.79 21.64 -6.62
N THR A 160 -5.82 21.01 -7.16
CA THR A 160 -7.12 21.60 -7.42
C THR A 160 -8.09 21.30 -6.27
N ARG A 161 -9.16 22.11 -6.17
CA ARG A 161 -10.26 21.85 -5.23
C ARG A 161 -10.86 20.45 -5.42
N LYS A 162 -11.09 20.02 -6.67
CA LYS A 162 -11.68 18.72 -7.00
C LYS A 162 -10.83 17.56 -6.48
N GLU A 163 -9.52 17.64 -6.60
CA GLU A 163 -8.59 16.61 -6.11
C GLU A 163 -8.63 16.50 -4.59
N VAL A 164 -8.67 17.64 -3.90
CA VAL A 164 -8.75 17.68 -2.43
C VAL A 164 -10.12 17.18 -1.93
N GLU A 165 -11.21 17.60 -2.54
CA GLU A 165 -12.57 17.17 -2.15
C GLU A 165 -12.76 15.65 -2.30
N ARG A 166 -12.29 15.06 -3.43
CA ARG A 166 -12.46 13.62 -3.68
C ARG A 166 -11.71 12.76 -2.65
N ILE A 167 -10.49 13.15 -2.27
CA ILE A 167 -9.71 12.37 -1.29
C ILE A 167 -10.25 12.56 0.14
N LEU A 168 -10.66 13.77 0.51
CA LEU A 168 -11.30 14.03 1.80
C LEU A 168 -12.59 13.23 1.96
N LYS A 169 -13.41 13.12 0.91
CA LYS A 169 -14.61 12.29 0.93
C LYS A 169 -14.26 10.83 1.27
N VAL A 170 -13.26 10.26 0.63
CA VAL A 170 -12.78 8.90 0.94
C VAL A 170 -12.36 8.80 2.40
N ALA A 171 -11.60 9.78 2.91
CA ALA A 171 -11.11 9.78 4.28
C ALA A 171 -12.26 9.85 5.31
N TYR A 172 -13.27 10.67 5.08
CA TYR A 172 -14.46 10.74 5.93
C TYR A 172 -15.24 9.43 5.95
N GLU A 173 -15.43 8.79 4.79
CA GLU A 173 -16.11 7.49 4.71
C GLU A 173 -15.33 6.37 5.43
N TYR A 174 -14.00 6.40 5.38
CA TYR A 174 -13.18 5.49 6.19
C TYR A 174 -13.28 5.79 7.68
N ALA A 175 -13.24 7.06 8.08
CA ALA A 175 -13.39 7.45 9.48
C ALA A 175 -14.73 7.00 10.07
N ARG A 176 -15.84 7.13 9.31
CA ARG A 176 -17.18 6.64 9.72
C ARG A 176 -17.23 5.16 10.03
N LYS A 177 -16.44 4.35 9.31
CA LYS A 177 -16.37 2.89 9.50
C LYS A 177 -15.44 2.46 10.63
N ARG A 178 -14.70 3.42 11.23
CA ARG A 178 -13.72 3.20 12.29
C ARG A 178 -14.09 3.97 13.57
N ARG A 179 -13.13 4.57 14.24
CA ARG A 179 -13.34 5.29 15.52
C ARG A 179 -13.87 6.71 15.36
N LYS A 180 -14.24 7.11 14.14
CA LYS A 180 -14.84 8.42 13.80
C LYS A 180 -13.93 9.61 14.11
N HIS A 181 -12.64 9.45 13.93
CA HIS A 181 -11.64 10.48 14.08
C HIS A 181 -10.81 10.62 12.80
N LEU A 182 -10.80 11.83 12.22
CA LEU A 182 -10.04 12.18 11.03
C LEU A 182 -9.02 13.27 11.34
N THR A 183 -7.74 12.98 11.15
CA THR A 183 -6.65 13.95 11.22
C THR A 183 -6.23 14.37 9.82
N VAL A 184 -6.43 15.63 9.46
CA VAL A 184 -5.97 16.23 8.20
C VAL A 184 -4.54 16.74 8.41
N VAL A 185 -3.59 16.11 7.74
CA VAL A 185 -2.15 16.44 7.87
C VAL A 185 -1.71 17.31 6.70
N ASP A 186 -1.17 18.48 7.02
CA ASP A 186 -0.77 19.49 6.05
C ASP A 186 0.46 20.32 6.50
N LYS A 187 0.85 21.32 5.71
CA LYS A 187 1.85 22.32 6.07
C LYS A 187 1.32 23.75 5.82
N ALA A 188 0.11 24.03 6.29
CA ALA A 188 -0.63 25.26 5.98
C ALA A 188 0.06 26.54 6.47
N ASN A 189 0.91 26.45 7.50
CA ASN A 189 1.71 27.58 7.96
C ASN A 189 2.75 28.07 6.93
N VAL A 190 3.11 27.23 5.93
CA VAL A 190 4.12 27.55 4.91
C VAL A 190 3.52 27.46 3.49
N LEU A 191 2.89 26.35 3.12
CA LEU A 191 2.51 26.04 1.76
C LEU A 191 1.13 26.57 1.38
N ALA A 192 1.03 27.17 0.19
CA ALA A 192 -0.25 27.63 -0.36
C ALA A 192 -1.19 26.47 -0.70
N SER A 193 -0.66 25.37 -1.25
CA SER A 193 -1.40 24.13 -1.50
C SER A 193 -2.01 23.56 -0.21
N SER A 194 -1.25 23.49 0.88
CA SER A 194 -1.75 23.04 2.18
C SER A 194 -2.82 23.97 2.79
N ARG A 195 -2.73 25.29 2.55
CA ARG A 195 -3.82 26.21 2.95
C ARG A 195 -5.11 25.95 2.19
N LEU A 196 -5.02 25.59 0.91
CA LEU A 196 -6.18 25.17 0.12
C LEU A 196 -6.78 23.87 0.70
N TRP A 197 -5.96 22.87 1.01
CA TRP A 197 -6.38 21.62 1.63
C TRP A 197 -7.13 21.86 2.95
N ARG A 198 -6.54 22.63 3.86
CA ARG A 198 -7.15 22.97 5.16
C ARG A 198 -8.48 23.69 5.02
N LYS A 199 -8.54 24.70 4.12
CA LYS A 199 -9.76 25.43 3.83
C LYS A 199 -10.90 24.48 3.35
N ILE A 200 -10.61 23.60 2.41
CA ILE A 200 -11.60 22.67 1.87
C ILE A 200 -12.05 21.68 2.96
N ALA A 201 -11.11 21.14 3.75
CA ALA A 201 -11.45 20.25 4.84
C ALA A 201 -12.36 20.92 5.89
N GLN A 202 -12.08 22.20 6.22
CA GLN A 202 -12.97 22.99 7.10
C GLN A 202 -14.35 23.22 6.52
N GLU A 203 -14.47 23.43 5.21
CA GLU A 203 -15.75 23.56 4.51
C GLU A 203 -16.54 22.23 4.46
N MET A 204 -15.84 21.09 4.40
CA MET A 204 -16.46 19.77 4.35
C MET A 204 -16.81 19.19 5.72
N ALA A 205 -16.06 19.49 6.78
CA ALA A 205 -16.26 18.94 8.13
C ALA A 205 -17.72 19.05 8.64
N PRO A 206 -18.45 20.14 8.44
CA PRO A 206 -19.87 20.23 8.86
C PRO A 206 -20.80 19.23 8.16
N GLN A 207 -20.42 18.65 7.02
CA GLN A 207 -21.19 17.63 6.32
C GLN A 207 -21.01 16.24 6.94
N TYR A 208 -20.05 16.09 7.86
CA TYR A 208 -19.72 14.86 8.56
C TYR A 208 -19.75 15.06 10.09
N PRO A 209 -20.89 15.47 10.67
CA PRO A 209 -21.00 15.88 12.08
C PRO A 209 -20.74 14.70 13.05
N ASP A 210 -20.77 13.48 12.54
CA ASP A 210 -20.49 12.25 13.27
C ASP A 210 -18.99 11.90 13.32
N VAL A 211 -18.13 12.67 12.64
CA VAL A 211 -16.67 12.48 12.61
C VAL A 211 -15.97 13.68 13.25
N THR A 212 -15.16 13.42 14.26
CA THR A 212 -14.27 14.44 14.83
C THR A 212 -13.13 14.72 13.85
N THR A 213 -13.00 15.97 13.43
CA THR A 213 -11.94 16.37 12.47
C THR A 213 -10.94 17.29 13.17
N ASP A 214 -9.67 16.92 13.15
CA ASP A 214 -8.59 17.79 13.60
C ASP A 214 -7.57 18.07 12.48
N PHE A 215 -6.67 19.02 12.73
CA PHE A 215 -5.67 19.48 11.77
C PHE A 215 -4.29 19.46 12.40
N MET A 216 -3.35 18.84 11.70
CA MET A 216 -1.99 18.72 12.21
C MET A 216 -0.97 19.11 11.14
N TYR A 217 0.07 19.83 11.52
CA TYR A 217 1.19 20.04 10.61
C TYR A 217 1.99 18.75 10.48
N VAL A 218 2.51 18.50 9.28
CA VAL A 218 3.18 17.24 8.94
C VAL A 218 4.37 16.92 9.85
N ASP A 219 5.14 17.94 10.24
CA ASP A 219 6.24 17.80 11.20
C ASP A 219 5.77 17.39 12.60
N ASN A 220 4.62 17.89 13.04
CA ASN A 220 4.00 17.46 14.29
C ASN A 220 3.40 16.04 14.16
N ALA A 221 2.83 15.73 13.02
CA ALA A 221 2.30 14.38 12.75
C ALA A 221 3.42 13.32 12.79
N ALA A 222 4.57 13.58 12.17
CA ALA A 222 5.75 12.73 12.23
C ALA A 222 6.21 12.49 13.66
N MET A 223 6.36 13.55 14.47
CA MET A 223 6.70 13.40 15.89
C MET A 223 5.66 12.58 16.65
N ARG A 224 4.37 12.87 16.43
CA ARG A 224 3.28 12.21 17.17
C ARG A 224 3.11 10.74 16.79
N MET A 225 3.38 10.36 15.56
CA MET A 225 3.38 8.96 15.14
C MET A 225 4.39 8.12 15.94
N ILE A 226 5.53 8.69 16.30
CA ILE A 226 6.55 8.03 17.14
C ILE A 226 6.16 8.05 18.63
N GLN A 227 5.62 9.16 19.13
CA GLN A 227 5.33 9.34 20.54
C GLN A 227 4.01 8.72 20.98
N GLU A 228 3.01 8.73 20.10
CA GLU A 228 1.61 8.40 20.42
C GLU A 228 0.87 7.81 19.20
N PRO A 229 1.37 6.71 18.56
CA PRO A 229 0.77 6.18 17.33
C PRO A 229 -0.72 5.84 17.48
N LYS A 230 -1.16 5.46 18.68
CA LYS A 230 -2.58 5.16 18.99
C LYS A 230 -3.52 6.37 18.96
N PHE A 231 -2.98 7.58 18.87
CA PHE A 231 -3.77 8.80 18.69
C PHE A 231 -4.52 8.78 17.36
N PHE A 232 -3.86 8.32 16.30
CA PHE A 232 -4.41 8.33 14.95
C PHE A 232 -5.44 7.22 14.74
N ASP A 233 -6.56 7.55 14.09
CA ASP A 233 -7.53 6.60 13.58
C ASP A 233 -7.50 6.59 12.05
N VAL A 234 -7.92 7.69 11.41
CA VAL A 234 -7.72 7.92 9.99
C VAL A 234 -6.94 9.22 9.81
N MET A 235 -5.85 9.13 9.07
CA MET A 235 -5.06 10.27 8.64
C MET A 235 -5.27 10.49 7.15
N VAL A 236 -5.42 11.74 6.72
CA VAL A 236 -5.45 12.08 5.30
C VAL A 236 -4.40 13.14 5.01
N THR A 237 -3.68 12.98 3.91
CA THR A 237 -2.63 13.92 3.52
C THR A 237 -2.35 13.91 2.02
N GLU A 238 -1.59 14.91 1.58
CA GLU A 238 -1.13 15.03 0.20
C GLU A 238 -0.09 13.96 -0.15
N ASN A 239 0.26 13.86 -1.43
CA ASN A 239 1.04 12.77 -2.00
C ASN A 239 2.40 12.57 -1.32
N THR A 240 3.24 13.61 -1.29
CA THR A 240 4.61 13.52 -0.77
C THR A 240 4.65 13.29 0.73
N PHE A 241 3.80 13.97 1.50
CA PHE A 241 3.73 13.75 2.95
C PHE A 241 3.23 12.35 3.28
N GLY A 242 2.23 11.86 2.53
CA GLY A 242 1.70 10.52 2.69
C GLY A 242 2.72 9.42 2.39
N ASP A 243 3.60 9.66 1.41
CA ASP A 243 4.70 8.76 1.10
C ASP A 243 5.65 8.60 2.29
N ILE A 244 6.16 9.73 2.78
CA ILE A 244 7.15 9.76 3.87
C ILE A 244 6.55 9.22 5.19
N LEU A 245 5.37 9.70 5.57
CA LEU A 245 4.74 9.31 6.84
C LEU A 245 4.36 7.82 6.89
N THR A 246 4.00 7.22 5.77
CA THR A 246 3.67 5.78 5.77
C THR A 246 4.89 4.88 5.83
N ASP A 247 6.04 5.33 5.31
CA ASP A 247 7.30 4.63 5.48
C ASP A 247 7.79 4.73 6.94
N GLU A 248 7.63 5.90 7.59
CA GLU A 248 7.82 6.06 9.03
C GLU A 248 6.87 5.13 9.82
N GLY A 249 5.59 5.05 9.41
CA GLY A 249 4.60 4.13 9.98
C GLY A 249 5.03 2.66 9.90
N SER A 250 5.77 2.27 8.86
CA SER A 250 6.30 0.92 8.73
C SER A 250 7.26 0.52 9.86
N CYS A 251 8.01 1.50 10.37
CA CYS A 251 8.90 1.28 11.51
C CYS A 251 8.11 0.95 12.80
N ILE A 252 6.88 1.48 12.94
CA ILE A 252 6.03 1.19 14.10
C ILE A 252 5.64 -0.29 14.14
N THR A 253 5.35 -0.88 12.99
CA THR A 253 4.97 -2.30 12.88
C THR A 253 6.15 -3.27 12.98
N GLY A 254 7.37 -2.76 12.82
CA GLY A 254 8.61 -3.54 12.87
C GLY A 254 9.00 -4.22 11.55
N SER A 255 8.19 -4.13 10.49
CA SER A 255 8.54 -4.60 9.13
C SER A 255 7.64 -4.01 8.06
N MET A 256 8.23 -3.55 6.96
CA MET A 256 7.50 -3.17 5.74
C MET A 256 6.80 -4.37 5.08
N GLY A 257 7.30 -5.58 5.28
CA GLY A 257 6.72 -6.84 4.79
C GLY A 257 5.38 -7.22 5.44
N LEU A 258 4.85 -6.38 6.36
CA LEU A 258 3.56 -6.54 7.01
C LEU A 258 2.51 -5.54 6.53
N LEU A 259 2.88 -4.58 5.69
CA LEU A 259 2.01 -3.46 5.33
C LEU A 259 1.44 -3.61 3.90
N PRO A 260 0.14 -3.90 3.79
CA PRO A 260 -0.57 -3.88 2.52
C PRO A 260 -0.96 -2.46 2.13
N SER A 261 -1.36 -2.28 0.87
CA SER A 261 -2.08 -1.08 0.44
C SER A 261 -3.12 -1.37 -0.64
N ALA A 262 -4.07 -0.45 -0.77
CA ALA A 262 -5.02 -0.41 -1.85
C ALA A 262 -5.01 0.97 -2.49
N SER A 263 -4.90 1.01 -3.82
CA SER A 263 -5.06 2.23 -4.60
C SER A 263 -6.38 2.18 -5.34
N THR A 264 -7.28 3.12 -5.04
CA THR A 264 -8.62 3.18 -5.61
C THR A 264 -8.87 4.51 -6.30
N GLY A 265 -9.81 4.54 -7.24
CA GLY A 265 -10.06 5.75 -8.00
C GLY A 265 -11.20 5.64 -8.98
N GLU A 266 -10.98 6.12 -10.21
CA GLU A 266 -12.01 6.21 -11.26
C GLU A 266 -12.23 4.88 -12.00
N HIS A 267 -11.20 4.02 -12.04
CA HIS A 267 -11.22 2.75 -12.76
C HIS A 267 -10.78 1.59 -11.85
N THR A 268 -10.21 0.55 -12.43
CA THR A 268 -9.83 -0.68 -11.76
C THR A 268 -8.89 -0.44 -10.58
N PRO A 269 -9.23 -0.87 -9.37
CA PRO A 269 -8.40 -0.70 -8.19
C PRO A 269 -7.15 -1.59 -8.24
N VAL A 270 -6.10 -1.16 -7.56
CA VAL A 270 -4.82 -1.88 -7.45
C VAL A 270 -4.55 -2.21 -5.99
N PHE A 271 -4.17 -3.46 -5.73
CA PHE A 271 -3.81 -3.97 -4.40
C PHE A 271 -2.36 -4.41 -4.43
N GLU A 272 -1.54 -3.84 -3.56
CA GLU A 272 -0.09 -4.00 -3.57
C GLU A 272 0.51 -3.89 -2.16
N PRO A 273 1.66 -4.54 -1.85
CA PRO A 273 2.42 -4.21 -0.65
C PRO A 273 3.03 -2.82 -0.77
N ILE A 274 3.36 -2.16 0.35
CA ILE A 274 4.02 -0.85 0.30
C ILE A 274 5.53 -0.93 0.01
N HIS A 275 6.16 -2.09 0.26
CA HIS A 275 7.60 -2.28 0.07
C HIS A 275 8.01 -2.35 -1.41
N GLY A 276 9.26 -2.04 -1.71
CA GLY A 276 9.85 -2.14 -3.04
C GLY A 276 10.22 -3.58 -3.46
N SER A 277 10.95 -3.68 -4.55
CA SER A 277 11.27 -4.94 -5.25
C SER A 277 12.38 -5.77 -4.61
N TRP A 278 13.22 -5.20 -3.75
CA TRP A 278 14.38 -5.83 -3.11
C TRP A 278 15.13 -6.85 -4.02
N PRO A 279 15.76 -6.38 -5.11
CA PRO A 279 16.33 -7.28 -6.13
C PRO A 279 17.41 -8.23 -5.62
N GLN A 280 18.10 -7.84 -4.52
CA GLN A 280 19.16 -8.65 -3.91
C GLN A 280 18.63 -9.95 -3.28
N ALA A 281 17.34 -9.99 -2.93
CA ALA A 281 16.70 -11.17 -2.35
C ALA A 281 15.99 -12.07 -3.37
N LYS A 282 15.98 -11.67 -4.65
CA LYS A 282 15.33 -12.42 -5.73
C LYS A 282 15.82 -13.87 -5.80
N GLY A 283 14.91 -14.83 -5.74
CA GLY A 283 15.19 -16.27 -5.84
C GLY A 283 15.73 -16.90 -4.55
N LEU A 284 15.90 -16.14 -3.47
CA LEU A 284 16.46 -16.65 -2.22
C LEU A 284 15.41 -17.27 -1.28
N ASN A 285 14.12 -17.16 -1.59
CA ASN A 285 13.03 -17.67 -0.72
C ASN A 285 13.08 -17.11 0.72
N ILE A 286 13.42 -15.82 0.87
CA ILE A 286 13.54 -15.16 2.18
C ILE A 286 12.60 -13.95 2.35
N ALA A 287 11.99 -13.50 1.27
CA ALA A 287 11.09 -12.35 1.29
C ALA A 287 9.81 -12.65 2.07
N ASN A 288 9.36 -11.70 2.87
CA ASN A 288 8.11 -11.82 3.62
C ASN A 288 6.89 -11.67 2.69
N PRO A 289 6.03 -12.69 2.54
CA PRO A 289 4.87 -12.59 1.64
C PRO A 289 3.63 -11.96 2.31
N LEU A 290 3.70 -11.62 3.60
CA LEU A 290 2.51 -11.26 4.37
C LEU A 290 1.86 -9.96 3.91
N ALA A 291 2.65 -8.96 3.50
CA ALA A 291 2.09 -7.72 2.95
C ALA A 291 1.30 -7.97 1.66
N GLN A 292 1.81 -8.84 0.77
CA GLN A 292 1.09 -9.25 -0.44
C GLN A 292 -0.18 -10.03 -0.11
N ILE A 293 -0.13 -10.95 0.85
CA ILE A 293 -1.28 -11.73 1.32
C ILE A 293 -2.33 -10.81 1.99
N LEU A 294 -1.91 -9.83 2.77
CA LEU A 294 -2.80 -8.83 3.37
C LEU A 294 -3.40 -7.89 2.31
N SER A 295 -2.68 -7.62 1.21
CA SER A 295 -3.25 -6.89 0.07
C SER A 295 -4.36 -7.70 -0.62
N VAL A 296 -4.25 -9.02 -0.67
CA VAL A 296 -5.34 -9.90 -1.09
C VAL A 296 -6.54 -9.81 -0.14
N ALA A 297 -6.32 -9.71 1.19
CA ALA A 297 -7.43 -9.48 2.12
C ALA A 297 -8.16 -8.16 1.83
N MET A 298 -7.42 -7.07 1.57
CA MET A 298 -8.02 -5.78 1.18
C MET A 298 -8.79 -5.87 -0.14
N LEU A 299 -8.35 -6.69 -1.08
CA LEU A 299 -9.06 -6.92 -2.35
C LEU A 299 -10.42 -7.60 -2.10
N PHE A 300 -10.49 -8.62 -1.27
CA PHE A 300 -11.76 -9.25 -0.90
C PHE A 300 -12.68 -8.28 -0.15
N GLU A 301 -12.14 -7.51 0.79
CA GLU A 301 -12.88 -6.47 1.53
C GLU A 301 -13.44 -5.37 0.60
N TYR A 302 -12.70 -5.01 -0.45
CA TYR A 302 -13.15 -4.06 -1.47
C TYR A 302 -14.37 -4.61 -2.26
N PHE A 303 -14.41 -5.91 -2.52
CA PHE A 303 -15.57 -6.57 -3.14
C PHE A 303 -16.74 -6.84 -2.15
N ASP A 304 -16.68 -6.27 -0.95
CA ASP A 304 -17.63 -6.51 0.17
C ASP A 304 -17.66 -7.98 0.64
N LEU A 305 -16.61 -8.74 0.35
CA LEU A 305 -16.39 -10.11 0.80
C LEU A 305 -15.62 -10.11 2.13
N LYS A 306 -16.30 -9.66 3.19
CA LYS A 306 -15.67 -9.39 4.50
C LYS A 306 -15.25 -10.63 5.26
N GLU A 307 -15.97 -11.73 5.10
CA GLU A 307 -15.65 -13.01 5.76
C GLU A 307 -14.35 -13.57 5.22
N GLU A 308 -14.15 -13.48 3.90
CA GLU A 308 -12.96 -13.90 3.18
C GLU A 308 -11.74 -13.09 3.61
N GLY A 309 -11.84 -11.76 3.60
CA GLY A 309 -10.79 -10.87 4.08
C GLY A 309 -10.45 -11.14 5.55
N THR A 310 -11.46 -11.31 6.41
CA THR A 310 -11.29 -11.65 7.83
C THR A 310 -10.57 -12.99 8.01
N LEU A 311 -10.90 -14.01 7.21
CA LEU A 311 -10.23 -15.32 7.30
C LEU A 311 -8.75 -15.21 6.91
N ILE A 312 -8.40 -14.44 5.88
CA ILE A 312 -7.00 -14.21 5.51
C ILE A 312 -6.25 -13.54 6.66
N ARG A 313 -6.81 -12.48 7.26
CA ARG A 313 -6.19 -11.78 8.40
C ARG A 313 -6.00 -12.70 9.60
N LYS A 314 -6.99 -13.54 9.90
CA LYS A 314 -6.87 -14.58 10.96
C LYS A 314 -5.76 -15.59 10.64
N ALA A 315 -5.63 -16.03 9.40
CA ALA A 315 -4.57 -16.95 8.99
C ALA A 315 -3.18 -16.33 9.13
N VAL A 316 -3.03 -15.05 8.76
CA VAL A 316 -1.78 -14.29 8.96
C VAL A 316 -1.46 -14.20 10.45
N ASN A 317 -2.38 -13.77 11.30
CA ASN A 317 -2.17 -13.70 12.76
C ASN A 317 -1.78 -15.07 13.33
N ALA A 318 -2.48 -16.12 12.94
CA ALA A 318 -2.19 -17.48 13.39
C ALA A 318 -0.80 -17.97 12.96
N SER A 319 -0.32 -17.59 11.75
CA SER A 319 1.05 -17.92 11.30
C SER A 319 2.10 -17.22 12.18
N LEU A 320 1.86 -15.94 12.48
CA LEU A 320 2.73 -15.16 13.34
C LEU A 320 2.78 -15.72 14.78
N ASP A 321 1.65 -16.10 15.35
CA ASP A 321 1.56 -16.69 16.69
C ASP A 321 2.22 -18.08 16.75
N ALA A 322 2.12 -18.87 15.66
CA ALA A 322 2.79 -20.16 15.52
C ALA A 322 4.30 -20.05 15.22
N ASN A 323 4.88 -18.84 15.17
CA ASN A 323 6.23 -18.55 14.76
C ASN A 323 6.61 -19.07 13.34
N VAL A 324 5.61 -19.20 12.45
CA VAL A 324 5.83 -19.49 11.03
C VAL A 324 6.09 -18.17 10.31
N ARG A 325 7.33 -17.73 10.32
CA ARG A 325 7.79 -16.39 9.94
C ARG A 325 9.02 -16.45 9.08
N THR A 326 9.17 -15.49 8.18
CA THR A 326 10.42 -15.28 7.42
C THR A 326 11.54 -14.73 8.32
N PRO A 327 12.81 -14.85 7.91
CA PRO A 327 13.97 -14.50 8.77
C PRO A 327 13.92 -13.09 9.35
N GLU A 328 13.41 -12.10 8.63
CA GLU A 328 13.39 -10.69 9.06
C GLU A 328 12.57 -10.44 10.33
N ILE A 329 11.46 -11.18 10.47
CA ILE A 329 10.53 -11.05 11.61
C ILE A 329 10.59 -12.25 12.57
N GLN A 330 11.53 -13.19 12.35
CA GLN A 330 11.68 -14.36 13.21
C GLN A 330 12.31 -13.98 14.55
N VAL A 331 11.95 -14.73 15.58
CA VAL A 331 12.62 -14.66 16.89
C VAL A 331 13.99 -15.33 16.83
N GLU A 332 14.91 -14.91 17.66
CA GLU A 332 16.24 -15.53 17.75
C GLU A 332 16.13 -17.02 18.10
N GLY A 333 16.84 -17.87 17.35
CA GLY A 333 16.78 -19.33 17.52
C GLY A 333 15.51 -19.99 16.97
N GLY A 334 14.57 -19.23 16.38
CA GLY A 334 13.35 -19.77 15.78
C GLY A 334 13.62 -20.62 14.52
N ALA A 335 12.62 -21.43 14.15
CA ALA A 335 12.69 -22.22 12.93
C ALA A 335 12.77 -21.33 11.68
N LYS A 336 13.53 -21.79 10.69
CA LYS A 336 13.71 -21.05 9.42
C LYS A 336 12.58 -21.40 8.45
N TYR A 337 11.72 -20.45 8.18
CA TYR A 337 10.71 -20.52 7.13
C TYR A 337 11.04 -19.53 6.02
N GLY A 338 10.88 -19.94 4.78
CA GLY A 338 11.00 -19.05 3.62
C GLY A 338 9.65 -18.53 3.17
N THR A 339 9.67 -17.75 2.09
CA THR A 339 8.50 -17.16 1.44
C THR A 339 7.43 -18.22 1.14
N LYS A 340 7.85 -19.34 0.54
CA LYS A 340 6.96 -20.44 0.12
C LYS A 340 6.38 -21.20 1.30
N GLU A 341 7.16 -21.48 2.33
CA GLU A 341 6.72 -22.20 3.51
C GLU A 341 5.67 -21.40 4.29
N VAL A 342 5.87 -20.08 4.43
CA VAL A 342 4.89 -19.19 5.08
C VAL A 342 3.59 -19.17 4.28
N GLY A 343 3.66 -18.99 2.95
CA GLY A 343 2.48 -18.99 2.09
C GLY A 343 1.71 -20.32 2.13
N ALA A 344 2.43 -21.44 2.01
CA ALA A 344 1.83 -22.78 2.08
C ALA A 344 1.14 -23.05 3.43
N TRP A 345 1.73 -22.59 4.53
CA TRP A 345 1.12 -22.73 5.85
C TRP A 345 -0.20 -21.95 5.96
N ILE A 346 -0.24 -20.71 5.44
CA ILE A 346 -1.44 -19.88 5.42
C ILE A 346 -2.53 -20.54 4.57
N VAL A 347 -2.21 -21.05 3.39
CA VAL A 347 -3.14 -21.81 2.54
C VAL A 347 -3.71 -23.01 3.30
N SER A 348 -2.84 -23.80 3.95
CA SER A 348 -3.28 -24.96 4.76
C SER A 348 -4.20 -24.57 5.93
N TYR A 349 -3.94 -23.43 6.58
CA TYR A 349 -4.82 -22.90 7.61
C TYR A 349 -6.22 -22.56 7.06
N ILE A 350 -6.28 -21.84 5.94
CA ILE A 350 -7.52 -21.44 5.27
C ILE A 350 -8.35 -22.68 4.87
N GLU A 351 -7.70 -23.71 4.31
CA GLU A 351 -8.40 -24.93 3.89
C GLU A 351 -9.02 -25.70 5.06
N LYS A 352 -8.43 -25.63 6.25
CA LYS A 352 -8.88 -26.33 7.47
C LYS A 352 -9.89 -25.54 8.31
N ALA A 353 -9.87 -24.22 8.23
CA ALA A 353 -10.80 -23.35 8.98
C ALA A 353 -12.24 -23.50 8.48
#